data_8ae3955d87b522e2794956df8c68a335
#
_entry.id   8ae3955d87b522e2794956df8c68a335
#
_cell.length_a   1.000
_cell.length_b   1.000
_cell.length_c   1.000
_cell.angle_alpha   90.00
_cell.angle_beta   90.00
_cell.angle_gamma   90.00
#
_symmetry.space_group_name_H-M   'P 1'
#
loop_
_entity.id
_entity.type
_entity.pdbx_description
1 polymer ?
#
loop_
_entity_poly.entity_id
_entity_poly.type
_entity_poly.pdbx_seq_one_letter_code
_entity_poly.pdbx_strand_id
1 'polypeptide(L)'
;MGKSYLYALGIGSNMGERKQNLQNAVSALARLPKTRIMQCAAVYESAPVGCVVEQGDYMNSAILLASEFTPHEMLGICMGIESALGRKRTVDKGPRIIDIDMLYAEDKIINTKNLTVPHPEIQNRLFVLLPLKDIFFKGNAFGFEFEKFIEKNKEQKLVKTDFKFCLLYTSPSPRGKR
;
A
#
# COMPACT_ATOMS: atom_id res chain seq x y z
N MET A 1 6.36 -18.17 19.22
CA MET A 1 6.28 -17.16 18.16
C MET A 1 4.84 -17.12 17.64
N GLY A 2 4.24 -15.94 17.58
CA GLY A 2 2.91 -15.79 17.01
C GLY A 2 2.91 -16.10 15.51
N LYS A 3 1.74 -16.39 14.94
CA LYS A 3 1.59 -16.58 13.50
C LYS A 3 1.85 -15.25 12.81
N SER A 4 2.77 -15.22 11.85
CA SER A 4 3.04 -14.05 11.02
C SER A 4 2.28 -14.15 9.70
N TYR A 5 1.76 -13.04 9.21
CA TYR A 5 1.07 -12.91 7.93
C TYR A 5 1.87 -11.99 7.01
N LEU A 6 1.89 -12.32 5.73
CA LEU A 6 2.44 -11.45 4.69
C LEU A 6 1.30 -10.58 4.10
N TYR A 7 1.52 -9.28 4.09
CA TYR A 7 0.58 -8.30 3.55
C TYR A 7 1.17 -7.54 2.38
N ALA A 8 0.35 -7.30 1.35
CA ALA A 8 0.61 -6.27 0.36
C ALA A 8 -0.36 -5.11 0.60
N LEU A 9 0.18 -3.94 0.88
CA LEU A 9 -0.57 -2.70 1.10
C LEU A 9 -0.32 -1.75 -0.06
N GLY A 10 -1.40 -1.19 -0.62
CA GLY A 10 -1.32 -0.06 -1.55
C GLY A 10 -1.30 1.24 -0.78
N ILE A 11 -0.45 2.17 -1.16
CA ILE A 11 -0.40 3.52 -0.59
C ILE A 11 -0.50 4.57 -1.68
N GLY A 12 -1.21 5.66 -1.41
CA GLY A 12 -1.40 6.74 -2.37
C GLY A 12 -1.62 8.09 -1.70
N SER A 13 -1.22 9.15 -2.39
CA SER A 13 -1.40 10.55 -1.96
C SER A 13 -1.56 11.47 -3.16
N ASN A 14 -2.53 12.40 -3.11
CA ASN A 14 -2.69 13.46 -4.12
C ASN A 14 -2.92 14.85 -3.52
N MET A 15 -2.59 15.04 -2.25
CA MET A 15 -2.67 16.34 -1.56
C MET A 15 -1.37 16.65 -0.83
N GLY A 16 -1.02 17.94 -0.80
CA GLY A 16 0.13 18.43 -0.07
C GLY A 16 1.46 17.87 -0.58
N GLU A 17 2.38 17.62 0.32
CA GLU A 17 3.69 17.05 0.02
C GLU A 17 3.57 15.53 -0.17
N ARG A 18 3.12 15.11 -1.35
CA ARG A 18 2.79 13.70 -1.68
C ARG A 18 3.92 12.74 -1.35
N LYS A 19 5.16 13.06 -1.73
CA LYS A 19 6.35 12.23 -1.43
C LYS A 19 6.55 12.05 0.07
N GLN A 20 6.44 13.14 0.83
CA GLN A 20 6.56 13.11 2.29
C GLN A 20 5.42 12.33 2.94
N ASN A 21 4.19 12.47 2.43
CA ASN A 21 3.03 11.73 2.92
C ASN A 21 3.23 10.21 2.76
N LEU A 22 3.72 9.77 1.60
CA LEU A 22 4.06 8.36 1.36
C LEU A 22 5.19 7.89 2.29
N GLN A 23 6.26 8.70 2.44
CA GLN A 23 7.37 8.38 3.34
C GLN A 23 6.90 8.27 4.80
N ASN A 24 6.02 9.16 5.24
CA ASN A 24 5.44 9.14 6.60
C ASN A 24 4.63 7.86 6.84
N ALA A 25 3.84 7.42 5.86
CA ALA A 25 3.08 6.17 5.95
C ALA A 25 4.02 4.96 6.07
N VAL A 26 5.05 4.87 5.24
CA VAL A 26 6.05 3.80 5.30
C VAL A 26 6.79 3.81 6.63
N SER A 27 7.18 4.99 7.12
CA SER A 27 7.86 5.13 8.41
C SER A 27 6.98 4.71 9.58
N ALA A 28 5.68 5.02 9.53
CA ALA A 28 4.71 4.59 10.55
C ALA A 28 4.56 3.06 10.55
N LEU A 29 4.42 2.44 9.38
CA LEU A 29 4.35 0.98 9.23
C LEU A 29 5.64 0.30 9.73
N ALA A 30 6.80 0.87 9.43
CA ALA A 30 8.09 0.33 9.85
C ALA A 30 8.31 0.36 11.38
N ARG A 31 7.61 1.24 12.10
CA ARG A 31 7.67 1.37 13.57
C ARG A 31 6.69 0.49 14.32
N LEU A 32 5.78 -0.18 13.63
CA LEU A 32 4.83 -1.09 14.27
C LEU A 32 5.57 -2.24 14.96
N PRO A 33 5.19 -2.59 16.20
CA PRO A 33 5.72 -3.77 16.85
C PRO A 33 5.37 -5.03 16.04
N LYS A 34 6.19 -6.05 16.13
CA LYS A 34 5.95 -7.36 15.47
C LYS A 34 5.68 -7.26 13.96
N THR A 35 6.23 -6.22 13.34
CA THR A 35 6.04 -5.92 11.92
C THR A 35 7.38 -5.61 11.27
N ARG A 36 7.58 -6.11 10.06
CA ARG A 36 8.79 -5.87 9.28
C ARG A 36 8.42 -5.56 7.83
N ILE A 37 8.90 -4.44 7.31
CA ILE A 37 8.81 -4.13 5.88
C ILE A 37 9.79 -5.04 5.14
N MET A 38 9.28 -5.78 4.16
CA MET A 38 10.05 -6.68 3.33
C MET A 38 10.53 -5.98 2.06
N GLN A 39 9.66 -5.19 1.44
CA GLN A 39 9.95 -4.49 0.20
C GLN A 39 9.00 -3.32 -0.02
N CYS A 40 9.50 -2.26 -0.66
CA CYS A 40 8.72 -1.16 -1.20
C CYS A 40 8.82 -1.16 -2.72
N ALA A 41 7.69 -1.00 -3.40
CA ALA A 41 7.66 -0.80 -4.83
C ALA A 41 8.21 0.59 -5.22
N ALA A 42 8.48 0.81 -6.49
CA ALA A 42 8.67 2.15 -7.02
C ALA A 42 7.40 2.99 -6.83
N VAL A 43 7.54 4.29 -6.90
CA VAL A 43 6.42 5.24 -6.85
C VAL A 43 6.04 5.64 -8.26
N TYR A 44 4.74 5.54 -8.56
CA TYR A 44 4.15 5.88 -9.85
C TYR A 44 3.20 7.06 -9.70
N GLU A 45 3.21 7.95 -10.69
CA GLU A 45 2.27 9.06 -10.77
C GLU A 45 1.16 8.74 -11.77
N SER A 46 -0.09 9.01 -11.39
CA SER A 46 -1.27 8.77 -12.21
C SER A 46 -2.32 9.86 -12.03
N ALA A 47 -3.06 10.13 -13.09
CA ALA A 47 -4.27 10.96 -12.99
C ALA A 47 -5.31 10.29 -12.09
N PRO A 48 -6.15 11.06 -11.39
CA PRO A 48 -7.24 10.52 -10.57
C PRO A 48 -8.27 9.81 -11.44
N VAL A 49 -8.79 8.67 -10.96
CA VAL A 49 -9.76 7.83 -11.68
C VAL A 49 -11.14 7.93 -11.03
N GLY A 50 -12.16 8.24 -11.83
CA GLY A 50 -13.55 8.26 -11.38
C GLY A 50 -13.85 9.33 -10.32
N CYS A 51 -13.13 10.44 -10.33
CA CYS A 51 -13.33 11.55 -9.41
C CYS A 51 -14.57 12.36 -9.80
N VAL A 52 -15.25 12.88 -8.78
CA VAL A 52 -16.42 13.79 -8.93
C VAL A 52 -16.02 15.25 -8.76
N VAL A 53 -14.82 15.53 -8.29
CA VAL A 53 -14.24 16.87 -8.09
C VAL A 53 -12.86 16.93 -8.73
N GLU A 54 -12.50 18.11 -9.24
CA GLU A 54 -11.15 18.34 -9.74
C GLU A 54 -10.13 18.16 -8.62
N GLN A 55 -9.08 17.39 -8.89
CA GLN A 55 -8.03 17.05 -7.92
C GLN A 55 -6.71 16.74 -8.63
N GLY A 56 -5.60 16.85 -7.89
CA GLY A 56 -4.27 16.59 -8.41
C GLY A 56 -3.99 15.11 -8.66
N ASP A 57 -2.92 14.86 -9.38
CA ASP A 57 -2.43 13.51 -9.68
C ASP A 57 -2.00 12.78 -8.41
N TYR A 58 -2.27 11.49 -8.38
CA TYR A 58 -1.81 10.60 -7.31
C TYR A 58 -0.37 10.19 -7.50
N MET A 59 0.33 10.07 -6.39
CA MET A 59 1.51 9.21 -6.27
C MET A 59 1.13 7.93 -5.56
N ASN A 60 1.42 6.79 -6.18
CA ASN A 60 1.03 5.46 -5.70
C ASN A 60 2.23 4.53 -5.61
N SER A 61 2.19 3.64 -4.62
CA SER A 61 3.16 2.57 -4.45
C SER A 61 2.52 1.35 -3.78
N ALA A 62 3.29 0.32 -3.56
CA ALA A 62 2.89 -0.84 -2.76
C ALA A 62 4.00 -1.25 -1.80
N ILE A 63 3.60 -1.75 -0.65
CA ILE A 63 4.48 -2.18 0.43
C ILE A 63 4.19 -3.65 0.73
N LEU A 64 5.23 -4.46 0.71
CA LEU A 64 5.20 -5.83 1.19
C LEU A 64 5.73 -5.85 2.63
N LEU A 65 4.94 -6.34 3.55
CA LEU A 65 5.35 -6.45 4.96
C LEU A 65 4.87 -7.75 5.59
N ALA A 66 5.61 -8.20 6.60
CA ALA A 66 5.26 -9.32 7.46
C ALA A 66 4.88 -8.79 8.84
N SER A 67 3.78 -9.29 9.42
CA SER A 67 3.27 -8.84 10.71
C SER A 67 2.54 -9.95 11.45
N GLU A 68 2.57 -9.93 12.78
CA GLU A 68 1.76 -10.82 13.63
C GLU A 68 0.33 -10.31 13.85
N PHE A 69 0.01 -9.09 13.43
CA PHE A 69 -1.35 -8.57 13.49
C PHE A 69 -2.26 -9.29 12.49
N THR A 70 -3.45 -9.64 12.92
CA THR A 70 -4.48 -10.23 12.06
C THR A 70 -4.94 -9.22 10.99
N PRO A 71 -5.59 -9.68 9.90
CA PRO A 71 -6.05 -8.77 8.84
C PRO A 71 -6.96 -7.64 9.33
N HIS A 72 -7.89 -7.91 10.25
CA HIS A 72 -8.77 -6.87 10.79
C HIS A 72 -8.03 -5.90 11.73
N GLU A 73 -7.06 -6.37 12.51
CA GLU A 73 -6.17 -5.50 13.29
C GLU A 73 -5.32 -4.62 12.36
N MET A 74 -4.74 -5.19 11.32
CA MET A 74 -3.96 -4.44 10.33
C MET A 74 -4.82 -3.40 9.61
N LEU A 75 -6.08 -3.71 9.28
CA LEU A 75 -7.02 -2.72 8.74
C LEU A 75 -7.21 -1.54 9.69
N GLY A 76 -7.44 -1.81 10.96
CA GLY A 76 -7.58 -0.77 12.00
C GLY A 76 -6.31 0.07 12.15
N ILE A 77 -5.13 -0.55 12.09
CA ILE A 77 -3.83 0.13 12.11
C ILE A 77 -3.67 1.05 10.90
N CYS A 78 -3.99 0.58 9.70
CA CYS A 78 -3.93 1.40 8.47
C CYS A 78 -4.85 2.63 8.58
N MET A 79 -6.07 2.44 9.04
CA MET A 79 -7.01 3.55 9.28
C MET A 79 -6.49 4.53 10.34
N GLY A 80 -5.87 4.03 11.41
CA GLY A 80 -5.24 4.85 12.45
C GLY A 80 -4.07 5.67 11.91
N ILE A 81 -3.22 5.10 11.09
CA ILE A 81 -2.10 5.81 10.43
C ILE A 81 -2.65 6.90 9.50
N GLU A 82 -3.65 6.60 8.67
CA GLU A 82 -4.29 7.60 7.81
C GLU A 82 -4.81 8.80 8.63
N SER A 83 -5.51 8.54 9.72
CA SER A 83 -6.03 9.59 10.61
C SER A 83 -4.92 10.40 11.26
N ALA A 84 -3.88 9.74 11.77
CA ALA A 84 -2.73 10.38 12.40
C ALA A 84 -1.94 11.27 11.43
N LEU A 85 -1.91 10.92 10.14
CA LEU A 85 -1.27 11.70 9.09
C LEU A 85 -2.19 12.80 8.51
N GLY A 86 -3.35 13.02 9.08
CA GLY A 86 -4.24 14.13 8.77
C GLY A 86 -5.32 13.86 7.74
N ARG A 87 -5.59 12.59 7.41
CA ARG A 87 -6.69 12.25 6.50
C ARG A 87 -8.02 12.66 7.14
N LYS A 88 -8.78 13.46 6.41
CA LYS A 88 -10.18 13.78 6.74
C LYS A 88 -11.07 13.18 5.66
N ARG A 89 -12.15 12.54 6.05
CA ARG A 89 -13.19 12.11 5.11
C ARG A 89 -13.99 13.34 4.70
N THR A 90 -13.92 13.70 3.43
CA THR A 90 -14.69 14.80 2.84
C THR A 90 -15.78 14.25 1.93
N VAL A 91 -15.48 14.13 0.64
CA VAL A 91 -16.38 13.55 -0.35
C VAL A 91 -15.89 12.17 -0.79
N ASP A 92 -16.81 11.32 -1.22
CA ASP A 92 -16.43 10.03 -1.78
C ASP A 92 -15.54 10.25 -3.02
N LYS A 93 -14.44 9.48 -3.11
CA LYS A 93 -13.40 9.61 -4.15
C LYS A 93 -12.79 11.01 -4.25
N GLY A 94 -12.85 11.81 -3.19
CA GLY A 94 -12.20 13.12 -3.10
C GLY A 94 -10.70 13.02 -2.86
N PRO A 95 -10.00 14.19 -2.87
CA PRO A 95 -8.56 14.24 -2.66
C PRO A 95 -8.18 13.73 -1.27
N ARG A 96 -6.98 13.09 -1.17
CA ARG A 96 -6.52 12.43 0.06
C ARG A 96 -5.05 12.72 0.32
N ILE A 97 -4.74 13.10 1.56
CA ILE A 97 -3.35 13.24 2.03
C ILE A 97 -2.65 11.88 1.97
N ILE A 98 -3.32 10.84 2.44
CA ILE A 98 -2.82 9.46 2.41
C ILE A 98 -3.98 8.47 2.34
N ASP A 99 -3.79 7.43 1.56
CA ASP A 99 -4.67 6.29 1.42
C ASP A 99 -3.84 5.02 1.58
N ILE A 100 -4.29 4.11 2.43
CA ILE A 100 -3.62 2.82 2.67
C ILE A 100 -4.66 1.72 2.51
N ASP A 101 -4.54 0.97 1.42
CA ASP A 101 -5.45 -0.13 1.09
C ASP A 101 -4.79 -1.48 1.34
N MET A 102 -5.48 -2.39 2.01
CA MET A 102 -5.05 -3.79 2.06
C MET A 102 -5.40 -4.47 0.74
N LEU A 103 -4.37 -4.77 -0.05
CA LEU A 103 -4.52 -5.44 -1.35
C LEU A 103 -4.58 -6.95 -1.17
N TYR A 104 -3.75 -7.48 -0.29
CA TYR A 104 -3.59 -8.90 -0.04
C TYR A 104 -3.17 -9.20 1.39
N ALA A 105 -3.64 -10.31 1.90
CA ALA A 105 -3.17 -10.94 3.13
C ALA A 105 -2.93 -12.42 2.83
N GLU A 106 -1.75 -12.94 3.16
CA GLU A 106 -1.33 -14.32 2.83
C GLU A 106 -2.33 -15.37 3.29
N ASP A 107 -2.68 -16.27 2.37
CA ASP A 107 -3.62 -17.37 2.60
C ASP A 107 -4.99 -16.95 3.12
N LYS A 108 -5.39 -15.70 2.90
CA LYS A 108 -6.68 -15.19 3.35
C LYS A 108 -7.56 -14.77 2.18
N ILE A 109 -8.78 -15.29 2.19
CA ILE A 109 -9.88 -14.77 1.40
C ILE A 109 -10.90 -14.25 2.42
N ILE A 110 -11.10 -12.93 2.44
CA ILE A 110 -11.97 -12.26 3.40
C ILE A 110 -13.00 -11.47 2.60
N ASN A 111 -14.25 -11.65 2.94
CA ASN A 111 -15.35 -10.88 2.37
C ASN A 111 -16.32 -10.51 3.49
N THR A 112 -16.02 -9.39 4.15
CA THR A 112 -16.83 -8.83 5.21
C THR A 112 -17.28 -7.42 4.82
N LYS A 113 -18.21 -6.85 5.57
CA LYS A 113 -18.68 -5.47 5.36
C LYS A 113 -17.54 -4.45 5.31
N ASN A 114 -16.48 -4.66 6.08
CA ASN A 114 -15.40 -3.69 6.28
C ASN A 114 -14.10 -4.06 5.57
N LEU A 115 -13.94 -5.31 5.14
CA LEU A 115 -12.70 -5.81 4.55
C LEU A 115 -12.98 -6.87 3.49
N THR A 116 -12.48 -6.61 2.29
CA THR A 116 -12.44 -7.60 1.19
C THR A 116 -11.00 -7.81 0.75
N VAL A 117 -10.51 -9.03 0.87
CA VAL A 117 -9.14 -9.42 0.48
C VAL A 117 -9.21 -10.73 -0.30
N PRO A 118 -8.57 -10.85 -1.47
CA PRO A 118 -7.86 -9.80 -2.21
C PRO A 118 -8.77 -8.62 -2.56
N HIS A 119 -8.15 -7.42 -2.67
CA HIS A 119 -8.91 -6.20 -3.00
C HIS A 119 -9.61 -6.35 -4.36
N PRO A 120 -10.91 -6.05 -4.46
CA PRO A 120 -11.69 -6.37 -5.67
C PRO A 120 -11.26 -5.62 -6.92
N GLU A 121 -10.63 -4.46 -6.76
CA GLU A 121 -10.22 -3.59 -7.87
C GLU A 121 -8.78 -3.81 -8.37
N ILE A 122 -8.05 -4.78 -7.84
CA ILE A 122 -6.65 -5.06 -8.26
C ILE A 122 -6.55 -5.21 -9.78
N GLN A 123 -7.47 -5.98 -10.38
CA GLN A 123 -7.43 -6.31 -11.81
C GLN A 123 -7.73 -5.11 -12.73
N ASN A 124 -8.30 -4.04 -12.21
CA ASN A 124 -8.82 -2.91 -12.98
C ASN A 124 -7.97 -1.65 -12.85
N ARG A 125 -6.93 -1.67 -12.02
CA ARG A 125 -6.16 -0.46 -11.67
C ARG A 125 -4.68 -0.63 -11.95
N LEU A 126 -4.19 0.01 -13.00
CA LEU A 126 -2.78 -0.06 -13.37
C LEU A 126 -1.86 0.49 -12.27
N PHE A 127 -2.32 1.53 -11.54
CA PHE A 127 -1.58 2.12 -10.40
C PHE A 127 -1.51 1.19 -9.17
N VAL A 128 -2.23 0.07 -9.18
CA VAL A 128 -2.09 -1.04 -8.21
C VAL A 128 -1.24 -2.15 -8.79
N LEU A 129 -1.47 -2.52 -10.04
CA LEU A 129 -0.82 -3.66 -10.71
C LEU A 129 0.68 -3.46 -10.90
N LEU A 130 1.15 -2.28 -11.34
CA LEU A 130 2.57 -2.04 -11.54
C LEU A 130 3.36 -2.06 -10.23
N PRO A 131 2.92 -1.39 -9.14
CA PRO A 131 3.58 -1.56 -7.85
C PRO A 131 3.57 -3.01 -7.33
N LEU A 132 2.49 -3.75 -7.50
CA LEU A 132 2.44 -5.17 -7.13
C LEU A 132 3.45 -6.01 -7.93
N LYS A 133 3.61 -5.74 -9.23
CA LYS A 133 4.61 -6.40 -10.06
C LYS A 133 6.04 -6.13 -9.55
N ASP A 134 6.31 -4.94 -9.05
CA ASP A 134 7.63 -4.60 -8.47
C ASP A 134 7.96 -5.43 -7.23
N ILE A 135 6.98 -5.72 -6.38
CA ILE A 135 7.17 -6.47 -5.13
C ILE A 135 6.95 -7.99 -5.28
N PHE A 136 6.31 -8.41 -6.36
CA PHE A 136 6.13 -9.81 -6.74
C PHE A 136 6.77 -10.07 -8.12
N PHE A 137 8.09 -10.03 -8.17
CA PHE A 137 8.89 -10.07 -9.41
C PHE A 137 8.74 -11.37 -10.22
N LYS A 138 8.10 -12.40 -9.71
CA LYS A 138 7.69 -13.57 -10.51
C LYS A 138 6.48 -13.26 -11.42
N GLY A 139 5.93 -12.07 -11.35
CA GLY A 139 4.83 -11.60 -12.21
C GLY A 139 3.46 -12.16 -11.84
N ASN A 140 3.37 -12.86 -10.73
CA ASN A 140 2.11 -13.40 -10.23
C ASN A 140 2.07 -13.40 -8.69
N ALA A 141 0.89 -13.23 -8.16
CA ALA A 141 0.52 -13.49 -6.78
C ALA A 141 -1.01 -13.66 -6.70
N PHE A 142 -1.51 -14.26 -5.64
CA PHE A 142 -2.96 -14.40 -5.38
C PHE A 142 -3.74 -15.14 -6.48
N GLY A 143 -3.09 -15.98 -7.29
CA GLY A 143 -3.70 -16.59 -8.44
C GLY A 143 -3.87 -15.68 -9.66
N PHE A 144 -3.29 -14.46 -9.63
CA PHE A 144 -3.28 -13.52 -10.76
C PHE A 144 -1.95 -13.53 -11.50
N GLU A 145 -2.03 -13.52 -12.81
CA GLU A 145 -0.92 -13.16 -13.68
C GLU A 145 -1.01 -11.66 -13.97
N PHE A 146 -0.12 -10.87 -13.37
CA PHE A 146 -0.18 -9.40 -13.46
C PHE A 146 -0.09 -8.90 -14.88
N GLU A 147 0.75 -9.50 -15.71
CA GLU A 147 0.98 -9.07 -17.10
C GLU A 147 -0.31 -9.04 -17.92
N LYS A 148 -1.16 -10.04 -17.75
CA LYS A 148 -2.47 -10.12 -18.42
C LYS A 148 -3.36 -8.94 -18.06
N PHE A 149 -3.38 -8.55 -16.79
CA PHE A 149 -4.19 -7.41 -16.34
C PHE A 149 -3.53 -6.07 -16.62
N ILE A 150 -2.20 -5.99 -16.63
CA ILE A 150 -1.46 -4.81 -17.06
C ILE A 150 -1.79 -4.51 -18.53
N GLU A 151 -1.71 -5.51 -19.41
CA GLU A 151 -2.07 -5.33 -20.81
C GLU A 151 -3.53 -4.91 -21.03
N LYS A 152 -4.46 -5.47 -20.26
CA LYS A 152 -5.89 -5.07 -20.28
C LYS A 152 -6.10 -3.61 -19.88
N ASN A 153 -5.22 -3.05 -19.06
CA ASN A 153 -5.33 -1.69 -18.51
C ASN A 153 -4.30 -0.71 -19.13
N LYS A 154 -3.66 -1.05 -20.24
CA LYS A 154 -2.57 -0.26 -20.86
C LYS A 154 -2.95 1.16 -21.27
N GLU A 155 -4.26 1.43 -21.44
CA GLU A 155 -4.76 2.77 -21.73
C GLU A 155 -4.66 3.73 -20.53
N GLN A 156 -4.52 3.20 -19.32
CA GLN A 156 -4.28 3.99 -18.13
C GLN A 156 -2.82 4.47 -18.13
N LYS A 157 -2.64 5.79 -18.03
CA LYS A 157 -1.29 6.38 -18.07
C LYS A 157 -0.69 6.43 -16.68
N LEU A 158 0.48 5.80 -16.54
CA LEU A 158 1.32 5.88 -15.35
C LEU A 158 2.73 6.30 -15.72
N VAL A 159 3.34 7.12 -14.86
CA VAL A 159 4.73 7.52 -14.96
C VAL A 159 5.49 7.04 -13.73
N LYS A 160 6.51 6.22 -13.93
CA LYS A 160 7.42 5.81 -12.86
C LYS A 160 8.29 6.99 -12.47
N THR A 161 8.30 7.32 -11.18
CA THR A 161 9.15 8.39 -10.63
C THR A 161 10.51 7.85 -10.21
N ASP A 162 11.45 8.74 -9.93
CA ASP A 162 12.77 8.42 -9.36
C ASP A 162 12.78 8.40 -7.82
N PHE A 163 11.63 8.67 -7.19
CA PHE A 163 11.52 8.68 -5.74
C PHE A 163 11.77 7.29 -5.15
N LYS A 164 12.55 7.25 -4.06
CA LYS A 164 12.83 6.04 -3.28
C LYS A 164 12.56 6.28 -1.81
N PHE A 165 11.94 5.28 -1.17
CA PHE A 165 11.72 5.32 0.27
C PHE A 165 13.02 5.19 1.03
N CYS A 166 13.14 5.98 2.10
CA CYS A 166 14.18 5.82 3.10
C CYS A 166 13.67 4.87 4.19
N LEU A 167 14.24 3.67 4.26
CA LEU A 167 13.98 2.72 5.33
C LEU A 167 15.10 2.85 6.36
N LEU A 168 14.79 3.48 7.50
CA LEU A 168 15.67 3.42 8.65
C LEU A 168 15.57 2.02 9.25
N TYR A 169 16.52 1.16 8.92
CA TYR A 169 16.69 -0.10 9.63
C TYR A 169 17.16 0.21 11.06
N THR A 170 16.22 0.19 12.00
CA THR A 170 16.60 -0.02 13.39
C THR A 170 16.98 -1.50 13.53
N SER A 171 18.26 -1.81 13.35
CA SER A 171 18.80 -3.08 13.84
C SER A 171 18.42 -3.20 15.31
N PRO A 172 17.81 -4.32 15.75
CA PRO A 172 17.67 -4.54 17.18
C PRO A 172 19.08 -4.56 17.74
N SER A 173 19.39 -3.59 18.60
CA SER A 173 20.64 -3.57 19.36
C SER A 173 20.76 -4.93 20.06
N PRO A 174 21.86 -5.65 19.93
CA PRO A 174 22.08 -6.85 20.71
C PRO A 174 22.08 -6.41 22.18
N ARG A 175 21.01 -6.75 22.89
CA ARG A 175 21.01 -6.58 24.35
C ARG A 175 22.18 -7.37 24.90
N GLY A 176 23.16 -6.64 25.37
CA GLY A 176 24.31 -7.19 26.03
C GLY A 176 23.86 -8.14 27.15
N LYS A 177 24.36 -9.37 27.10
CA LYS A 177 24.31 -10.28 28.23
C LYS A 177 25.04 -9.61 29.39
N ARG A 178 24.36 -9.39 30.48
CA ARG A 178 24.95 -9.33 31.81
C ARG A 178 24.52 -10.55 32.58
#